data_90beb1f07686f4a2575468b871ee178c
#
_entry.id   90beb1f07686f4a2575468b871ee178c
#
_cell.length_a   1.000
_cell.length_b   1.000
_cell.length_c   1.000
_cell.angle_alpha   90.00
_cell.angle_beta   90.00
_cell.angle_gamma   90.00
#
_symmetry.space_group_name_H-M   'P 1'
#
loop_
_entity.id
_entity.type
_entity.pdbx_description
1 polymer ?
#
loop_
_entity_poly.entity_id
_entity_poly.type
_entity_poly.pdbx_seq_one_letter_code
_entity_poly.pdbx_strand_id
1 'polypeptide(L)'
;MLRDNLLALFIFIVCSVGFFVWGYQYIPTNNFVLFLIAGIFGLFMAFNIGGNDVANSFGTSVGAKTLTLKQALVIAAIFELSGAIFAGSEVTDTIRNGIINFPIDTLNPMIFAAIMISALLSSGLWLFYATKR
;
A
#
# COMPACT_ATOMS: atom_id res chain seq x y z
N MET A 1 -21.52 14.01 -2.37
CA MET A 1 -20.63 13.32 -3.34
C MET A 1 -19.31 14.09 -3.57
N LEU A 2 -19.30 15.34 -4.08
CA LEU A 2 -18.05 16.12 -4.26
C LEU A 2 -17.31 16.39 -2.93
N ARG A 3 -18.02 16.77 -1.87
CA ARG A 3 -17.45 17.04 -0.55
C ARG A 3 -16.84 15.79 0.11
N ASP A 4 -17.45 14.65 -0.06
CA ASP A 4 -16.95 13.37 0.51
C ASP A 4 -15.66 12.93 -0.22
N ASN A 5 -15.60 13.12 -1.54
CA ASN A 5 -14.40 12.84 -2.32
C ASN A 5 -13.24 13.80 -1.99
N LEU A 6 -13.53 15.09 -1.75
CA LEU A 6 -12.53 16.06 -1.33
C LEU A 6 -11.98 15.75 0.07
N LEU A 7 -12.83 15.30 1.00
CA LEU A 7 -12.40 14.89 2.33
C LEU A 7 -11.48 13.66 2.25
N ALA A 8 -11.87 12.64 1.48
CA ALA A 8 -11.06 11.44 1.29
C ALA A 8 -9.69 11.77 0.65
N LEU A 9 -9.68 12.62 -0.38
CA LEU A 9 -8.45 13.09 -1.00
C LEU A 9 -7.57 13.87 -0.02
N PHE A 10 -8.16 14.73 0.80
CA PHE A 10 -7.44 15.48 1.81
C PHE A 10 -6.80 14.57 2.85
N ILE A 11 -7.54 13.58 3.37
CA ILE A 11 -7.03 12.58 4.32
C ILE A 11 -5.88 11.80 3.68
N PHE A 12 -6.02 11.35 2.44
CA PHE A 12 -4.98 10.63 1.72
C PHE A 12 -3.70 11.47 1.58
N ILE A 13 -3.82 12.74 1.20
CA ILE A 13 -2.68 13.66 1.08
C ILE A 13 -2.01 13.87 2.45
N VAL A 14 -2.79 14.13 3.50
CA VAL A 14 -2.25 14.35 4.86
C VAL A 14 -1.51 13.12 5.36
N CYS A 15 -2.08 11.92 5.19
CA CYS A 15 -1.42 10.66 5.57
C CYS A 15 -0.14 10.42 4.75
N SER A 16 -0.17 10.68 3.45
CA SER A 16 1.00 10.53 2.57
C SER A 16 2.13 11.50 2.95
N VAL A 17 1.81 12.77 3.19
CA VAL A 17 2.79 13.75 3.66
C VAL A 17 3.34 13.36 5.03
N GLY A 18 2.46 12.95 5.96
CA GLY A 18 2.87 12.46 7.28
C GLY A 18 3.83 11.28 7.19
N PHE A 19 3.58 10.33 6.30
CA PHE A 19 4.46 9.20 6.04
C PHE A 19 5.86 9.66 5.56
N PHE A 20 5.93 10.57 4.59
CA PHE A 20 7.22 11.06 4.10
C PHE A 20 7.97 11.89 5.13
N VAL A 21 7.29 12.73 5.90
CA VAL A 21 7.89 13.53 6.97
C VAL A 21 8.41 12.62 8.08
N TRP A 22 7.63 11.63 8.50
CA TRP A 22 8.05 10.65 9.49
C TRP A 22 9.25 9.83 8.99
N GLY A 23 9.18 9.29 7.78
CA GLY A 23 10.23 8.47 7.21
C GLY A 23 11.54 9.23 6.98
N TYR A 24 11.48 10.53 6.67
CA TYR A 24 12.67 11.36 6.49
C TYR A 24 13.62 11.33 7.69
N GLN A 25 13.10 11.17 8.91
CA GLN A 25 13.89 11.14 10.15
C GLN A 25 14.74 9.86 10.28
N TYR A 26 14.35 8.78 9.59
CA TYR A 26 14.99 7.47 9.73
C TYR A 26 15.86 7.08 8.52
N ILE A 27 15.76 7.82 7.42
CA ILE A 27 16.45 7.48 6.18
C ILE A 27 17.70 8.36 6.02
N PRO A 28 18.90 7.77 5.81
CA PRO A 28 20.10 8.53 5.51
C PRO A 28 19.89 9.40 4.25
N THR A 29 20.45 10.61 4.27
CA THR A 29 20.27 11.61 3.20
C THR A 29 20.73 11.14 1.82
N ASN A 30 21.74 10.27 1.76
CA ASN A 30 22.23 9.66 0.52
C ASN A 30 21.23 8.69 -0.13
N ASN A 31 20.27 8.16 0.63
CA ASN A 31 19.24 7.23 0.15
C ASN A 31 17.85 7.88 0.01
N PHE A 32 17.77 9.18 0.21
CA PHE A 32 16.48 9.88 0.26
C PHE A 32 15.71 9.80 -1.06
N VAL A 33 16.37 9.91 -2.21
CA VAL A 33 15.74 9.77 -3.53
C VAL A 33 15.14 8.38 -3.70
N LEU A 34 15.85 7.34 -3.29
CA LEU A 34 15.36 5.95 -3.34
C LEU A 34 14.13 5.76 -2.44
N PHE A 35 14.14 6.35 -1.25
CA PHE A 35 13.00 6.36 -0.35
C PHE A 35 11.78 7.06 -0.95
N LEU A 36 11.96 8.22 -1.59
CA LEU A 36 10.87 8.92 -2.27
C LEU A 36 10.25 8.07 -3.39
N ILE A 37 11.10 7.46 -4.24
CA ILE A 37 10.64 6.59 -5.33
C ILE A 37 9.88 5.40 -4.76
N ALA A 38 10.43 4.71 -3.76
CA ALA A 38 9.79 3.58 -3.10
C ALA A 38 8.45 3.98 -2.47
N GLY A 39 8.39 5.13 -1.81
CA GLY A 39 7.18 5.65 -1.19
C GLY A 39 6.09 5.98 -2.21
N ILE A 40 6.44 6.63 -3.33
CA ILE A 40 5.49 6.95 -4.40
C ILE A 40 4.91 5.66 -5.01
N PHE A 41 5.75 4.67 -5.33
CA PHE A 41 5.28 3.40 -5.87
C PHE A 41 4.51 2.57 -4.85
N GLY A 42 4.91 2.63 -3.57
CA GLY A 42 4.17 2.03 -2.47
C GLY A 42 2.77 2.63 -2.31
N LEU A 43 2.64 3.95 -2.34
CA LEU A 43 1.35 4.64 -2.30
C LEU A 43 0.49 4.33 -3.54
N PHE A 44 1.10 4.28 -4.73
CA PHE A 44 0.39 3.87 -5.95
C PHE A 44 -0.14 2.45 -5.85
N MET A 45 0.67 1.53 -5.34
CA MET A 45 0.28 0.13 -5.10
C MET A 45 -0.84 0.06 -4.05
N ALA A 46 -0.69 0.73 -2.91
CA ALA A 46 -1.68 0.77 -1.83
C ALA A 46 -3.04 1.30 -2.31
N PHE A 47 -3.04 2.34 -3.15
CA PHE A 47 -4.27 2.87 -3.73
C PHE A 47 -4.97 1.85 -4.64
N ASN A 48 -4.22 1.14 -5.48
CA ASN A 48 -4.79 0.12 -6.37
C ASN A 48 -5.29 -1.10 -5.61
N ILE A 49 -4.52 -1.61 -4.62
CA ILE A 49 -4.93 -2.73 -3.77
C ILE A 49 -6.17 -2.36 -2.96
N GLY A 50 -6.18 -1.22 -2.28
CA GLY A 50 -7.30 -0.81 -1.43
C GLY A 50 -8.62 -0.77 -2.19
N GLY A 51 -8.64 -0.25 -3.41
CA GLY A 51 -9.83 -0.26 -4.26
C GLY A 51 -10.24 -1.68 -4.68
N ASN A 52 -9.29 -2.53 -5.02
CA ASN A 52 -9.53 -3.90 -5.46
C ASN A 52 -10.00 -4.81 -4.32
N ASP A 53 -9.32 -4.75 -3.18
CA ASP A 53 -9.61 -5.62 -2.04
C ASP A 53 -10.95 -5.30 -1.39
N VAL A 54 -11.33 -4.03 -1.29
CA VAL A 54 -12.66 -3.64 -0.84
C VAL A 54 -13.74 -4.15 -1.79
N ALA A 55 -13.53 -4.05 -3.09
CA ALA A 55 -14.49 -4.56 -4.08
C ALA A 55 -14.64 -6.09 -3.98
N ASN A 56 -13.54 -6.82 -3.81
CA ASN A 56 -13.55 -8.27 -3.68
C ASN A 56 -14.17 -8.73 -2.36
N SER A 57 -13.82 -8.08 -1.24
CA SER A 57 -14.28 -8.50 0.09
C SER A 57 -15.74 -8.12 0.38
N PHE A 58 -16.19 -6.98 -0.11
CA PHE A 58 -17.52 -6.42 0.24
C PHE A 58 -18.48 -6.33 -0.94
N GLY A 59 -18.03 -6.61 -2.16
CA GLY A 59 -18.86 -6.48 -3.37
C GLY A 59 -20.14 -7.28 -3.30
N THR A 60 -20.10 -8.52 -2.81
CA THR A 60 -21.27 -9.37 -2.62
C THR A 60 -22.23 -8.83 -1.57
N SER A 61 -21.74 -8.33 -0.44
CA SER A 61 -22.54 -7.75 0.64
C SER A 61 -23.22 -6.45 0.24
N VAL A 62 -22.52 -5.61 -0.52
CA VAL A 62 -23.09 -4.38 -1.09
C VAL A 62 -24.09 -4.70 -2.21
N GLY A 63 -23.77 -5.67 -3.07
CA GLY A 63 -24.67 -6.14 -4.12
C GLY A 63 -25.96 -6.74 -3.57
N ALA A 64 -25.88 -7.51 -2.48
CA ALA A 64 -27.05 -8.06 -1.76
C ALA A 64 -27.78 -7.00 -0.91
N LYS A 65 -27.32 -5.75 -0.87
CA LYS A 65 -27.90 -4.64 -0.08
C LYS A 65 -27.88 -4.88 1.44
N THR A 66 -27.05 -5.79 1.94
CA THR A 66 -26.85 -6.02 3.37
C THR A 66 -25.99 -4.93 4.01
N LEU A 67 -25.09 -4.33 3.20
CA LEU A 67 -24.27 -3.19 3.58
C LEU A 67 -24.40 -2.08 2.53
N THR A 68 -24.36 -0.84 2.99
CA THR A 68 -24.17 0.29 2.07
C THR A 68 -22.67 0.41 1.71
N LEU A 69 -22.34 0.98 0.56
CA LEU A 69 -20.96 1.21 0.17
C LEU A 69 -20.17 1.99 1.24
N LYS A 70 -20.78 2.99 1.88
CA LYS A 70 -20.11 3.75 2.95
C LYS A 70 -19.78 2.89 4.17
N GLN A 71 -20.68 2.01 4.58
CA GLN A 71 -20.44 1.07 5.68
C GLN A 71 -19.31 0.09 5.32
N ALA A 72 -19.34 -0.48 4.12
CA ALA A 72 -18.30 -1.37 3.64
C ALA A 72 -16.91 -0.70 3.66
N LEU A 73 -16.79 0.54 3.16
CA LEU A 73 -15.54 1.30 3.16
C LEU A 73 -15.02 1.59 4.57
N VAL A 74 -15.91 1.95 5.52
CA VAL A 74 -15.49 2.20 6.92
C VAL A 74 -15.01 0.92 7.58
N ILE A 75 -15.73 -0.18 7.39
CA ILE A 75 -15.36 -1.49 7.94
C ILE A 75 -14.01 -1.93 7.35
N ALA A 76 -13.86 -1.87 6.04
CA ALA A 76 -12.61 -2.19 5.37
C ALA A 76 -11.45 -1.39 5.93
N ALA A 77 -11.58 -0.06 6.02
CA ALA A 77 -10.52 0.81 6.53
C ALA A 77 -10.09 0.45 7.97
N ILE A 78 -11.04 0.13 8.84
CA ILE A 78 -10.75 -0.27 10.23
C ILE A 78 -9.99 -1.60 10.25
N PHE A 79 -10.47 -2.62 9.52
CA PHE A 79 -9.87 -3.94 9.56
C PHE A 79 -8.53 -4.01 8.81
N GLU A 80 -8.38 -3.32 7.69
CA GLU A 80 -7.11 -3.23 6.95
C GLU A 80 -6.04 -2.51 7.78
N LEU A 81 -6.40 -1.38 8.40
CA LEU A 81 -5.48 -0.66 9.29
C LEU A 81 -5.06 -1.52 10.48
N SER A 82 -6.03 -2.21 11.10
CA SER A 82 -5.74 -3.13 12.21
C SER A 82 -4.85 -4.28 11.76
N GLY A 83 -5.12 -4.90 10.62
CA GLY A 83 -4.31 -5.97 10.04
C GLY A 83 -2.87 -5.50 9.78
N ALA A 84 -2.70 -4.31 9.20
CA ALA A 84 -1.38 -3.73 8.96
C ALA A 84 -0.59 -3.48 10.26
N ILE A 85 -1.27 -3.02 11.33
CA ILE A 85 -0.63 -2.77 12.64
C ILE A 85 -0.25 -4.07 13.34
N PHE A 86 -1.15 -5.06 13.37
CA PHE A 86 -0.94 -6.29 14.15
C PHE A 86 -0.16 -7.37 13.42
N ALA A 87 -0.27 -7.47 12.09
CA ALA A 87 0.34 -8.54 11.30
C ALA A 87 1.31 -8.04 10.22
N GLY A 88 1.41 -6.74 9.99
CA GLY A 88 2.22 -6.18 8.89
C GLY A 88 3.70 -6.50 8.99
N SER A 89 4.26 -6.56 10.21
CA SER A 89 5.67 -6.94 10.41
C SER A 89 5.94 -8.38 10.02
N GLU A 90 5.07 -9.32 10.39
CA GLU A 90 5.23 -10.74 10.07
C GLU A 90 5.11 -11.00 8.56
N VAL A 91 4.17 -10.31 7.90
CA VAL A 91 4.04 -10.36 6.44
C VAL A 91 5.29 -9.81 5.76
N THR A 92 5.80 -8.68 6.23
CA THR A 92 7.02 -8.07 5.70
C THR A 92 8.22 -8.99 5.87
N ASP A 93 8.38 -9.62 7.03
CA ASP A 93 9.47 -10.57 7.29
C ASP A 93 9.35 -11.82 6.43
N THR A 94 8.14 -12.32 6.20
CA THR A 94 7.89 -13.44 5.30
C THR A 94 8.29 -13.11 3.86
N ILE A 95 7.93 -11.92 3.37
CA ILE A 95 8.32 -11.48 2.03
C ILE A 95 9.84 -11.32 1.93
N ARG A 96 10.45 -10.73 2.94
CA ARG A 96 11.89 -10.44 2.97
C ARG A 96 12.74 -11.69 3.06
N ASN A 97 12.37 -12.63 3.92
CA ASN A 97 13.21 -13.78 4.27
C ASN A 97 12.66 -15.12 3.77
N GLY A 98 11.37 -15.20 3.43
CA GLY A 98 10.70 -16.46 3.07
C GLY A 98 10.50 -16.66 1.57
N ILE A 99 10.35 -15.59 0.80
CA ILE A 99 10.08 -15.68 -0.64
C ILE A 99 11.36 -15.52 -1.46
N ILE A 100 12.28 -14.68 -1.01
CA ILE A 100 13.53 -14.42 -1.70
C ILE A 100 14.58 -15.37 -1.16
N ASN A 101 14.84 -16.45 -1.91
CA ASN A 101 15.86 -17.45 -1.55
C ASN A 101 17.28 -17.02 -1.96
N PHE A 102 17.63 -15.77 -1.68
CA PHE A 102 18.98 -15.23 -1.83
C PHE A 102 19.57 -14.95 -0.45
N PRO A 103 20.87 -15.11 -0.25
CA PRO A 103 21.54 -14.64 0.97
C PRO A 103 21.50 -13.10 1.00
N ILE A 104 20.42 -12.57 1.59
CA ILE A 104 20.13 -11.12 1.63
C ILE A 104 21.30 -10.37 2.27
N ASP A 105 21.99 -10.99 3.23
CA ASP A 105 23.14 -10.42 3.91
C ASP A 105 24.34 -10.18 3.00
N THR A 106 24.39 -10.81 1.83
CA THR A 106 25.44 -10.63 0.81
C THR A 106 25.07 -9.67 -0.30
N LEU A 107 23.78 -9.29 -0.41
CA LEU A 107 23.30 -8.35 -1.42
C LEU A 107 23.59 -6.91 -1.00
N ASN A 108 24.04 -6.11 -1.96
CA ASN A 108 24.07 -4.68 -1.77
C ASN A 108 22.65 -4.17 -1.45
N PRO A 109 22.43 -3.43 -0.35
CA PRO A 109 21.12 -2.91 0.04
C PRO A 109 20.40 -2.13 -1.08
N MET A 110 21.16 -1.47 -1.96
CA MET A 110 20.65 -0.74 -3.11
C MET A 110 20.01 -1.68 -4.15
N ILE A 111 20.63 -2.85 -4.40
CA ILE A 111 20.09 -3.85 -5.32
C ILE A 111 18.80 -4.45 -4.75
N PHE A 112 18.79 -4.77 -3.45
CA PHE A 112 17.60 -5.27 -2.78
C PHE A 112 16.44 -4.26 -2.87
N ALA A 113 16.70 -2.99 -2.58
CA ALA A 113 15.71 -1.93 -2.69
C ALA A 113 15.19 -1.78 -4.14
N ALA A 114 16.07 -1.86 -5.15
CA ALA A 114 15.67 -1.79 -6.55
C ALA A 114 14.77 -2.96 -6.97
N ILE A 115 15.03 -4.17 -6.48
CA ILE A 115 14.19 -5.35 -6.70
C ILE A 115 12.80 -5.11 -6.11
N MET A 116 12.71 -4.66 -4.86
CA MET A 116 11.43 -4.40 -4.17
C MET A 116 10.64 -3.28 -4.85
N ILE A 117 11.29 -2.19 -5.28
CA ILE A 117 10.67 -1.10 -6.02
C ILE A 117 10.13 -1.60 -7.37
N SER A 118 10.87 -2.44 -8.07
CA SER A 118 10.44 -3.03 -9.34
C SER A 118 9.22 -3.93 -9.17
N ALA A 119 9.17 -4.71 -8.09
CA ALA A 119 8.02 -5.54 -7.74
C ALA A 119 6.78 -4.69 -7.42
N LEU A 120 6.93 -3.63 -6.64
CA LEU A 120 5.84 -2.68 -6.32
C LEU A 120 5.29 -2.02 -7.59
N LEU A 121 6.18 -1.55 -8.47
CA LEU A 121 5.78 -0.89 -9.70
C LEU A 121 5.05 -1.85 -10.65
N SER A 122 5.60 -3.04 -10.89
CA SER A 122 5.00 -4.02 -11.79
C SER A 122 3.65 -4.52 -11.29
N SER A 123 3.53 -4.80 -10.00
CA SER A 123 2.27 -5.21 -9.38
C SER A 123 1.22 -4.09 -9.42
N GLY A 124 1.62 -2.87 -9.09
CA GLY A 124 0.74 -1.71 -9.15
C GLY A 124 0.24 -1.41 -10.56
N LEU A 125 1.11 -1.49 -11.58
CA LEU A 125 0.72 -1.32 -12.99
C LEU A 125 -0.21 -2.44 -13.44
N TRP A 126 0.05 -3.68 -13.05
CA TRP A 126 -0.83 -4.81 -13.36
C TRP A 126 -2.22 -4.63 -12.77
N LEU A 127 -2.31 -4.32 -11.48
CA LEU A 127 -3.59 -4.07 -10.79
C LEU A 127 -4.34 -2.90 -11.43
N PHE A 128 -3.66 -1.81 -11.72
CA PHE A 128 -4.27 -0.66 -12.38
C PHE A 128 -4.85 -1.02 -13.76
N TYR A 129 -4.13 -1.83 -14.54
CA TYR A 129 -4.60 -2.29 -15.83
C TYR A 129 -5.79 -3.25 -15.69
N ALA A 130 -5.69 -4.22 -14.77
CA ALA A 130 -6.74 -5.21 -14.53
C ALA A 130 -8.05 -4.58 -14.02
N THR A 131 -7.96 -3.55 -13.18
CA THR A 131 -9.15 -2.85 -12.66
C THR A 131 -9.88 -2.02 -13.70
N LYS A 132 -9.20 -1.62 -14.78
CA LYS A 132 -9.82 -0.85 -15.88
C LYS A 132 -10.53 -1.69 -16.94
N ARG A 133 -10.37 -3.00 -16.92
CA ARG A 133 -11.04 -3.93 -17.84
C ARG A 133 -12.25 -4.61 -17.22
#